data_e32db0ccf0d585db44441eb2b6d3c620
#
_entry.id   e32db0ccf0d585db44441eb2b6d3c620
#
_cell.length_a   1.000
_cell.length_b   1.000
_cell.length_c   1.000
_cell.angle_alpha   90.00
_cell.angle_beta   90.00
_cell.angle_gamma   90.00
#
_symmetry.space_group_name_H-M   'P 1'
#
loop_
_entity.id
_entity.type
_entity.pdbx_description
1 polymer ?
#
loop_
_entity_poly.entity_id
_entity_poly.type
_entity_poly.pdbx_seq_one_letter_code
_entity_poly.pdbx_strand_id
1 'polypeptide(L)'
;MSISRHLVDPQIIEMLDMPSLDLTDETLPEIRANPLFTGELVPPPPFPVSEAFAGDVRLVVMNPPSEAKGRGAILHLHGGGMVVGTPDRAVADKPHLALQHDCVVVSVDYRLCPETPFPGPQEDNFAALEWLAENAGSLGVDPSRIVVMGESAGGGLAASLALMARDRKGPKLAGQVLIYPMLDWRTGGPDDRYKNRHTGEFIWTREKNRYGWEALRGDYTVRDDRAHWFSPALADDLSGVAPAYISTGALDLFLDEDLDYARRLVDCGVQTELHVYPGAIHAFELVPETGLAEQAAMDLRRGIGRLLG
;
A
#
# COMPACT_ATOMS: atom_id res chain seq x y z
N MET A 1 -6.90 -29.27 -5.52
CA MET A 1 -5.42 -29.35 -5.52
C MET A 1 -4.91 -28.03 -6.11
N SER A 2 -3.92 -27.42 -5.47
CA SER A 2 -3.27 -26.21 -6.00
C SER A 2 -2.67 -26.47 -7.37
N ILE A 3 -2.92 -25.57 -8.33
CA ILE A 3 -2.37 -25.68 -9.68
C ILE A 3 -1.09 -24.90 -9.85
N SER A 4 -0.75 -23.99 -8.92
CA SER A 4 0.40 -23.07 -9.02
C SER A 4 1.49 -23.34 -8.00
N ARG A 5 1.31 -24.28 -7.04
CA ARG A 5 2.31 -24.58 -6.01
C ARG A 5 3.71 -24.89 -6.57
N HIS A 6 3.79 -25.52 -7.72
CA HIS A 6 5.05 -25.86 -8.37
C HIS A 6 5.76 -24.66 -9.02
N LEU A 7 5.09 -23.51 -9.11
CA LEU A 7 5.64 -22.25 -9.64
C LEU A 7 6.16 -21.34 -8.53
N VAL A 8 5.83 -21.62 -7.27
CA VAL A 8 6.25 -20.81 -6.11
C VAL A 8 7.76 -20.97 -5.91
N ASP A 9 8.45 -19.85 -5.64
CA ASP A 9 9.87 -19.87 -5.35
C ASP A 9 10.13 -20.79 -4.13
N PRO A 10 11.07 -21.76 -4.24
CA PRO A 10 11.36 -22.69 -3.16
C PRO A 10 11.73 -22.03 -1.82
N GLN A 11 12.29 -20.83 -1.83
CA GLN A 11 12.69 -20.10 -0.62
C GLN A 11 11.51 -19.63 0.22
N ILE A 12 10.31 -19.48 -0.38
CA ILE A 12 9.10 -19.01 0.30
C ILE A 12 8.01 -20.09 0.37
N ILE A 13 8.32 -21.33 0.01
CA ILE A 13 7.35 -22.42 -0.07
C ILE A 13 6.65 -22.69 1.27
N GLU A 14 7.36 -22.45 2.39
CA GLU A 14 6.84 -22.63 3.74
C GLU A 14 5.72 -21.66 4.10
N MET A 15 5.63 -20.48 3.42
CA MET A 15 4.50 -19.57 3.60
C MET A 15 3.15 -20.21 3.24
N LEU A 16 3.17 -21.20 2.35
CA LEU A 16 1.94 -21.88 1.90
C LEU A 16 1.31 -22.78 2.99
N ASP A 17 2.10 -23.14 3.99
CA ASP A 17 1.68 -24.00 5.10
C ASP A 17 1.28 -23.15 6.33
N MET A 18 1.34 -21.81 6.24
CA MET A 18 0.86 -20.92 7.31
C MET A 18 -0.65 -21.04 7.47
N PRO A 19 -1.16 -21.04 8.72
CA PRO A 19 -2.59 -21.02 8.96
C PRO A 19 -3.24 -19.81 8.29
N SER A 20 -4.26 -20.06 7.50
CA SER A 20 -5.04 -19.00 6.85
C SER A 20 -6.44 -19.02 7.41
N LEU A 21 -6.85 -17.94 8.07
CA LEU A 21 -8.25 -17.73 8.43
C LEU A 21 -9.01 -17.17 7.22
N ASP A 22 -10.22 -17.66 7.03
CA ASP A 22 -11.15 -17.02 6.09
C ASP A 22 -11.53 -15.64 6.63
N LEU A 23 -11.59 -14.67 5.75
CA LEU A 23 -11.95 -13.29 6.09
C LEU A 23 -13.46 -13.13 5.95
N THR A 24 -14.16 -13.10 7.09
CA THR A 24 -15.62 -12.96 7.21
C THR A 24 -15.95 -12.02 8.37
N ASP A 25 -17.19 -11.57 8.48
CA ASP A 25 -17.65 -10.75 9.63
C ASP A 25 -17.47 -11.49 10.96
N GLU A 26 -17.58 -12.83 10.96
CA GLU A 26 -17.47 -13.66 12.16
C GLU A 26 -16.01 -13.78 12.62
N THR A 27 -15.07 -13.91 11.67
CA THR A 27 -13.62 -14.11 11.97
C THR A 27 -12.85 -12.80 12.07
N LEU A 28 -13.36 -11.70 11.52
CA LEU A 28 -12.68 -10.41 11.50
C LEU A 28 -12.20 -9.93 12.89
N PRO A 29 -13.00 -10.03 13.98
CA PRO A 29 -12.53 -9.62 15.30
C PRO A 29 -11.32 -10.44 15.80
N GLU A 30 -11.29 -11.75 15.53
CA GLU A 30 -10.16 -12.61 15.86
C GLU A 30 -8.91 -12.26 15.06
N ILE A 31 -9.09 -12.03 13.75
CA ILE A 31 -7.98 -11.63 12.87
C ILE A 31 -7.40 -10.28 13.32
N ARG A 32 -8.23 -9.30 13.66
CA ARG A 32 -7.79 -7.99 14.16
C ARG A 32 -7.04 -8.08 15.49
N ALA A 33 -7.39 -9.03 16.34
CA ALA A 33 -6.71 -9.28 17.62
C ALA A 33 -5.38 -10.06 17.47
N ASN A 34 -5.07 -10.55 16.26
CA ASN A 34 -3.84 -11.31 16.04
C ASN A 34 -2.62 -10.38 16.14
N PRO A 35 -1.59 -10.74 16.95
CA PRO A 35 -0.37 -9.94 17.11
C PRO A 35 0.36 -9.58 15.81
N LEU A 36 0.17 -10.35 14.74
CA LEU A 36 0.72 -10.03 13.41
C LEU A 36 0.13 -8.72 12.83
N PHE A 37 -1.06 -8.32 13.25
CA PHE A 37 -1.72 -7.11 12.75
C PHE A 37 -1.75 -5.96 13.77
N THR A 38 -1.57 -6.22 15.07
CA THR A 38 -1.67 -5.20 16.14
C THR A 38 -0.36 -4.43 16.39
N GLY A 39 0.77 -4.92 15.89
CA GLY A 39 2.08 -4.33 16.18
C GLY A 39 2.68 -4.76 17.53
N GLU A 40 2.03 -5.64 18.32
CA GLU A 40 2.53 -6.11 19.62
C GLU A 40 3.89 -6.84 19.55
N LEU A 41 4.21 -7.44 18.40
CA LEU A 41 5.46 -8.17 18.19
C LEU A 41 6.55 -7.31 17.54
N VAL A 42 6.32 -6.00 17.41
CA VAL A 42 7.28 -5.09 16.77
C VAL A 42 8.45 -4.83 17.72
N PRO A 43 9.71 -5.02 17.26
CA PRO A 43 10.87 -4.68 18.05
C PRO A 43 10.97 -3.16 18.29
N PRO A 44 11.64 -2.71 19.37
CA PRO A 44 11.81 -1.29 19.60
C PRO A 44 12.54 -0.63 18.42
N PRO A 45 12.05 0.55 17.97
CA PRO A 45 12.65 1.26 16.84
C PRO A 45 14.04 1.80 17.19
N PRO A 46 14.91 2.02 16.19
CA PRO A 46 16.29 2.50 16.39
C PRO A 46 16.38 3.96 16.85
N PHE A 47 15.27 4.70 16.82
CA PHE A 47 15.13 6.09 17.31
C PHE A 47 13.71 6.32 17.82
N PRO A 48 13.49 7.38 18.64
CA PRO A 48 12.15 7.66 19.15
C PRO A 48 11.12 7.92 18.03
N VAL A 49 9.97 7.29 18.17
CA VAL A 49 8.79 7.49 17.32
C VAL A 49 7.79 8.35 18.09
N SER A 50 7.10 9.24 17.42
CA SER A 50 6.10 10.13 18.03
C SER A 50 4.74 9.97 17.36
N GLU A 51 3.70 10.44 18.03
CA GLU A 51 2.35 10.50 17.49
C GLU A 51 1.99 11.95 17.12
N ALA A 52 1.14 12.07 16.11
CA ALA A 52 0.51 13.32 15.72
C ALA A 52 -0.92 13.03 15.27
N PHE A 53 -1.69 14.08 14.96
CA PHE A 53 -3.07 13.95 14.55
C PHE A 53 -3.39 14.89 13.39
N ALA A 54 -4.03 14.35 12.35
CA ALA A 54 -4.64 15.11 11.26
C ALA A 54 -6.16 15.13 11.53
N GLY A 55 -6.65 16.17 12.23
CA GLY A 55 -7.99 16.12 12.82
C GLY A 55 -8.08 14.98 13.84
N ASP A 56 -8.97 14.02 13.60
CA ASP A 56 -9.14 12.83 14.45
C ASP A 56 -8.29 11.64 13.99
N VAL A 57 -7.57 11.74 12.88
CA VAL A 57 -6.75 10.66 12.32
C VAL A 57 -5.40 10.62 13.01
N ARG A 58 -5.10 9.54 13.73
CA ARG A 58 -3.79 9.32 14.37
C ARG A 58 -2.72 9.04 13.31
N LEU A 59 -1.56 9.62 13.53
CA LEU A 59 -0.37 9.47 12.69
C LEU A 59 0.79 8.97 13.54
N VAL A 60 1.52 7.98 13.06
CA VAL A 60 2.77 7.51 13.66
C VAL A 60 3.93 8.13 12.88
N VAL A 61 4.67 9.04 13.54
CA VAL A 61 5.72 9.84 12.92
C VAL A 61 7.10 9.28 13.26
N MET A 62 7.80 8.80 12.27
CA MET A 62 9.14 8.25 12.32
C MET A 62 10.11 9.26 11.71
N ASN A 63 10.64 10.15 12.57
CA ASN A 63 11.55 11.23 12.17
C ASN A 63 12.95 10.97 12.75
N PRO A 64 13.89 10.37 11.98
CA PRO A 64 15.23 10.08 12.46
C PRO A 64 16.00 11.37 12.76
N PRO A 65 16.88 11.36 13.78
CA PRO A 65 17.78 12.48 14.03
C PRO A 65 18.59 12.82 12.77
N SER A 66 18.51 14.08 12.33
CA SER A 66 19.26 14.57 11.17
C SER A 66 19.45 16.08 11.28
N GLU A 67 20.61 16.57 10.81
CA GLU A 67 20.89 18.00 10.65
C GLU A 67 20.48 18.53 9.28
N ALA A 68 20.14 17.63 8.35
CA ALA A 68 19.71 17.99 7.01
C ALA A 68 18.35 18.70 7.04
N LYS A 69 18.22 19.70 6.16
CA LYS A 69 16.96 20.43 5.93
C LYS A 69 16.44 20.11 4.53
N GLY A 70 15.13 20.19 4.35
CA GLY A 70 14.52 19.91 3.08
C GLY A 70 14.61 18.43 2.69
N ARG A 71 14.55 17.54 3.68
CA ARG A 71 14.52 16.10 3.48
C ARG A 71 13.23 15.68 2.75
N GLY A 72 13.23 14.49 2.17
CA GLY A 72 12.00 13.88 1.68
C GLY A 72 11.11 13.38 2.81
N ALA A 73 9.86 13.09 2.47
CA ALA A 73 8.96 12.37 3.36
C ALA A 73 8.20 11.28 2.62
N ILE A 74 7.85 10.22 3.36
CA ILE A 74 7.01 9.12 2.89
C ILE A 74 5.73 9.14 3.74
N LEU A 75 4.58 9.33 3.10
CA LEU A 75 3.28 9.07 3.70
C LEU A 75 2.94 7.60 3.46
N HIS A 76 2.94 6.80 4.52
CA HIS A 76 2.79 5.36 4.46
C HIS A 76 1.36 4.93 4.83
N LEU A 77 0.78 4.07 3.99
CA LEU A 77 -0.53 3.49 4.14
C LEU A 77 -0.40 1.97 4.24
N HIS A 78 -0.76 1.41 5.40
CA HIS A 78 -0.58 -0.02 5.66
C HIS A 78 -1.52 -0.91 4.84
N GLY A 79 -1.12 -2.17 4.61
CA GLY A 79 -1.95 -3.20 4.00
C GLY A 79 -3.01 -3.76 4.95
N GLY A 80 -3.68 -4.83 4.52
CA GLY A 80 -4.69 -5.53 5.33
C GLY A 80 -6.11 -5.48 4.76
N GLY A 81 -6.25 -5.39 3.42
CA GLY A 81 -7.56 -5.45 2.76
C GLY A 81 -8.53 -4.34 3.15
N MET A 82 -8.02 -3.23 3.73
CA MET A 82 -8.80 -2.11 4.29
C MET A 82 -9.63 -2.50 5.53
N VAL A 83 -9.51 -3.72 6.02
CA VAL A 83 -10.31 -4.28 7.13
C VAL A 83 -9.48 -4.65 8.36
N VAL A 84 -8.15 -4.82 8.22
CA VAL A 84 -7.21 -5.09 9.30
C VAL A 84 -5.95 -4.25 9.15
N GLY A 85 -5.09 -4.25 10.18
CA GLY A 85 -3.82 -3.54 10.18
C GLY A 85 -3.85 -2.28 11.04
N THR A 86 -2.66 -1.76 11.30
CA THR A 86 -2.42 -0.56 12.11
C THR A 86 -1.08 0.07 11.72
N PRO A 87 -0.90 1.39 11.84
CA PRO A 87 0.38 2.04 11.60
C PRO A 87 1.46 1.61 12.60
N ASP A 88 1.10 1.07 13.76
CA ASP A 88 2.06 0.56 14.75
C ASP A 88 2.89 -0.59 14.18
N ARG A 89 2.32 -1.38 13.26
CA ARG A 89 3.03 -2.44 12.55
C ARG A 89 4.19 -1.89 11.69
N ALA A 90 4.02 -0.69 11.13
CA ALA A 90 5.03 -0.05 10.32
C ALA A 90 6.32 0.31 11.11
N VAL A 91 6.24 0.36 12.44
CA VAL A 91 7.42 0.60 13.31
C VAL A 91 8.43 -0.55 13.24
N ALA A 92 8.06 -1.72 12.70
CA ALA A 92 8.98 -2.85 12.51
C ALA A 92 10.08 -2.57 11.47
N ASP A 93 9.74 -1.94 10.35
CA ASP A 93 10.62 -1.81 9.19
C ASP A 93 10.78 -0.36 8.67
N LYS A 94 9.78 0.49 8.81
CA LYS A 94 9.81 1.86 8.27
C LYS A 94 10.85 2.78 8.95
N PRO A 95 11.23 2.64 10.24
CA PRO A 95 12.36 3.38 10.80
C PRO A 95 13.68 3.11 10.08
N HIS A 96 13.91 1.87 9.62
CA HIS A 96 15.08 1.54 8.82
C HIS A 96 15.05 2.21 7.45
N LEU A 97 13.87 2.26 6.82
CA LEU A 97 13.65 2.99 5.57
C LEU A 97 13.90 4.49 5.75
N ALA A 98 13.41 5.08 6.86
CA ALA A 98 13.63 6.48 7.21
C ALA A 98 15.12 6.82 7.36
N LEU A 99 15.89 5.97 8.07
CA LEU A 99 17.35 6.11 8.19
C LEU A 99 18.07 5.98 6.85
N GLN A 100 17.66 5.01 6.04
CA GLN A 100 18.29 4.67 4.77
C GLN A 100 18.21 5.80 3.75
N HIS A 101 17.10 6.56 3.76
CA HIS A 101 16.86 7.66 2.84
C HIS A 101 17.02 9.05 3.48
N ASP A 102 17.40 9.11 4.77
CA ASP A 102 17.36 10.35 5.54
C ASP A 102 16.05 11.12 5.31
N CYS A 103 14.93 10.44 5.49
CA CYS A 103 13.60 10.99 5.26
C CYS A 103 12.70 10.81 6.49
N VAL A 104 11.60 11.54 6.53
CA VAL A 104 10.54 11.33 7.52
C VAL A 104 9.53 10.33 6.98
N VAL A 105 9.14 9.34 7.79
CA VAL A 105 8.01 8.46 7.44
C VAL A 105 6.84 8.74 8.37
N VAL A 106 5.66 8.96 7.81
CA VAL A 106 4.42 9.17 8.53
C VAL A 106 3.45 8.05 8.14
N SER A 107 3.12 7.16 9.07
CA SER A 107 2.17 6.08 8.84
C SER A 107 0.79 6.46 9.37
N VAL A 108 -0.24 6.23 8.57
CA VAL A 108 -1.61 6.70 8.81
C VAL A 108 -2.46 5.62 9.46
N ASP A 109 -3.14 5.96 10.56
CA ASP A 109 -4.15 5.14 11.21
C ASP A 109 -5.53 5.44 10.59
N TYR A 110 -5.67 5.09 9.32
CA TYR A 110 -6.92 5.30 8.61
C TYR A 110 -8.02 4.38 9.15
N ARG A 111 -9.25 4.88 9.20
CA ARG A 111 -10.40 4.10 9.69
C ARG A 111 -10.66 2.89 8.81
N LEU A 112 -10.88 1.75 9.47
CA LEU A 112 -11.07 0.46 8.82
C LEU A 112 -12.54 0.22 8.44
N CYS A 113 -12.71 -0.66 7.46
CA CYS A 113 -13.97 -1.19 7.01
C CYS A 113 -14.29 -2.52 7.73
N PRO A 114 -15.56 -2.91 7.87
CA PRO A 114 -16.75 -2.28 7.29
C PRO A 114 -17.29 -1.08 8.09
N GLU A 115 -16.75 -0.76 9.28
CA GLU A 115 -17.26 0.28 10.17
C GLU A 115 -17.23 1.67 9.51
N THR A 116 -16.22 1.92 8.67
CA THR A 116 -16.09 3.17 7.93
C THR A 116 -15.84 2.87 6.46
N PRO A 117 -16.91 2.70 5.64
CA PRO A 117 -16.77 2.44 4.22
C PRO A 117 -16.29 3.67 3.44
N PHE A 118 -16.14 3.52 2.12
CA PHE A 118 -15.81 4.61 1.20
C PHE A 118 -16.76 5.81 1.37
N PRO A 119 -16.24 7.04 1.44
CA PRO A 119 -14.86 7.46 1.21
C PRO A 119 -14.01 7.60 2.49
N GLY A 120 -14.40 7.03 3.62
CA GLY A 120 -13.74 7.25 4.92
C GLY A 120 -12.23 7.06 4.89
N PRO A 121 -11.68 5.87 4.56
CA PRO A 121 -10.23 5.65 4.51
C PRO A 121 -9.50 6.60 3.56
N GLN A 122 -10.10 6.94 2.41
CA GLN A 122 -9.54 7.87 1.44
C GLN A 122 -9.46 9.31 1.99
N GLU A 123 -10.51 9.78 2.67
CA GLU A 123 -10.52 11.12 3.30
C GLU A 123 -9.52 11.20 4.45
N ASP A 124 -9.37 10.15 5.24
CA ASP A 124 -8.36 10.09 6.31
C ASP A 124 -6.95 10.23 5.74
N ASN A 125 -6.65 9.52 4.66
CA ASN A 125 -5.36 9.58 3.99
C ASN A 125 -5.12 10.94 3.33
N PHE A 126 -6.15 11.57 2.78
CA PHE A 126 -6.04 12.91 2.23
C PHE A 126 -5.77 13.95 3.31
N ALA A 127 -6.48 13.88 4.45
CA ALA A 127 -6.23 14.73 5.60
C ALA A 127 -4.79 14.56 6.15
N ALA A 128 -4.29 13.33 6.17
CA ALA A 128 -2.90 13.04 6.56
C ALA A 128 -1.88 13.65 5.58
N LEU A 129 -2.15 13.65 4.27
CA LEU A 129 -1.32 14.31 3.27
C LEU A 129 -1.30 15.83 3.45
N GLU A 130 -2.46 16.45 3.68
CA GLU A 130 -2.55 17.88 3.96
C GLU A 130 -1.78 18.24 5.23
N TRP A 131 -1.99 17.48 6.32
CA TRP A 131 -1.25 17.66 7.57
C TRP A 131 0.27 17.57 7.37
N LEU A 132 0.75 16.57 6.61
CA LEU A 132 2.18 16.38 6.36
C LEU A 132 2.76 17.57 5.57
N ALA A 133 2.06 18.06 4.57
CA ALA A 133 2.49 19.22 3.79
C ALA A 133 2.52 20.52 4.63
N GLU A 134 1.51 20.74 5.47
CA GLU A 134 1.42 21.91 6.36
C GLU A 134 2.51 21.88 7.45
N ASN A 135 2.87 20.69 7.96
CA ASN A 135 3.86 20.52 9.02
C ASN A 135 5.27 20.22 8.49
N ALA A 136 5.46 20.20 7.17
CA ALA A 136 6.74 19.85 6.54
C ALA A 136 7.93 20.62 7.12
N GLY A 137 7.78 21.95 7.28
CA GLY A 137 8.85 22.81 7.83
C GLY A 137 9.29 22.41 9.24
N SER A 138 8.36 22.09 10.13
CA SER A 138 8.65 21.66 11.52
C SER A 138 9.29 20.27 11.59
N LEU A 139 9.04 19.43 10.58
CA LEU A 139 9.64 18.10 10.45
C LEU A 139 10.97 18.11 9.70
N GLY A 140 11.43 19.28 9.21
CA GLY A 140 12.63 19.41 8.39
C GLY A 140 12.46 18.86 6.96
N VAL A 141 11.24 18.77 6.47
CA VAL A 141 10.84 18.22 5.17
C VAL A 141 10.65 19.33 4.13
N ASP A 142 10.99 19.05 2.89
CA ASP A 142 10.58 19.83 1.73
C ASP A 142 9.22 19.30 1.24
N PRO A 143 8.15 20.10 1.26
CA PRO A 143 6.83 19.65 0.86
C PRO A 143 6.73 19.24 -0.63
N SER A 144 7.69 19.60 -1.45
CA SER A 144 7.78 19.14 -2.85
C SER A 144 8.37 17.74 -3.00
N ARG A 145 8.87 17.15 -1.91
CA ARG A 145 9.52 15.83 -1.86
C ARG A 145 8.72 14.82 -1.01
N ILE A 146 7.40 14.90 -1.06
CA ILE A 146 6.50 13.95 -0.41
C ILE A 146 6.17 12.82 -1.39
N VAL A 147 6.43 11.60 -0.99
CA VAL A 147 6.06 10.36 -1.69
C VAL A 147 4.96 9.66 -0.89
N VAL A 148 3.91 9.17 -1.55
CA VAL A 148 2.97 8.24 -0.92
C VAL A 148 3.42 6.81 -1.17
N MET A 149 3.31 5.94 -0.17
CA MET A 149 3.71 4.54 -0.25
C MET A 149 2.66 3.65 0.43
N GLY A 150 2.43 2.47 -0.13
CA GLY A 150 1.61 1.47 0.54
C GLY A 150 1.73 0.08 -0.07
N GLU A 151 1.41 -0.91 0.74
CA GLU A 151 1.39 -2.33 0.38
C GLU A 151 -0.04 -2.84 0.28
N SER A 152 -0.35 -3.63 -0.73
CA SER A 152 -1.65 -4.30 -0.89
C SER A 152 -2.81 -3.30 -0.92
N ALA A 153 -3.76 -3.38 0.00
CA ALA A 153 -4.82 -2.39 0.16
C ALA A 153 -4.27 -0.97 0.38
N GLY A 154 -3.19 -0.82 1.16
CA GLY A 154 -2.49 0.45 1.31
C GLY A 154 -1.88 0.96 0.01
N GLY A 155 -1.42 0.06 -0.87
CA GLY A 155 -0.99 0.40 -2.23
C GLY A 155 -2.14 0.93 -3.09
N GLY A 156 -3.33 0.32 -2.99
CA GLY A 156 -4.55 0.80 -3.62
C GLY A 156 -4.97 2.18 -3.09
N LEU A 157 -4.92 2.37 -1.77
CA LEU A 157 -5.19 3.66 -1.13
C LEU A 157 -4.15 4.72 -1.53
N ALA A 158 -2.87 4.34 -1.71
CA ALA A 158 -1.83 5.24 -2.18
C ALA A 158 -2.07 5.70 -3.62
N ALA A 159 -2.47 4.80 -4.51
CA ALA A 159 -2.88 5.15 -5.87
C ALA A 159 -4.13 6.04 -5.89
N SER A 160 -5.13 5.73 -5.04
CA SER A 160 -6.32 6.56 -4.82
C SER A 160 -5.93 7.97 -4.35
N LEU A 161 -5.06 8.07 -3.36
CA LEU A 161 -4.58 9.35 -2.83
C LEU A 161 -3.84 10.18 -3.88
N ALA A 162 -3.03 9.53 -4.74
CA ALA A 162 -2.36 10.23 -5.84
C ALA A 162 -3.35 10.83 -6.85
N LEU A 163 -4.44 10.09 -7.15
CA LEU A 163 -5.55 10.59 -7.97
C LEU A 163 -6.29 11.74 -7.27
N MET A 164 -6.63 11.60 -5.99
CA MET A 164 -7.30 12.65 -5.21
C MET A 164 -6.48 13.93 -5.12
N ALA A 165 -5.16 13.81 -4.88
CA ALA A 165 -4.25 14.96 -4.82
C ALA A 165 -4.23 15.74 -6.14
N ARG A 166 -4.20 15.04 -7.28
CA ARG A 166 -4.32 15.65 -8.61
C ARG A 166 -5.67 16.37 -8.79
N ASP A 167 -6.76 15.65 -8.56
CA ASP A 167 -8.11 16.09 -8.88
C ASP A 167 -8.57 17.26 -8.00
N ARG A 168 -8.20 17.22 -6.72
CA ARG A 168 -8.50 18.27 -5.74
C ARG A 168 -7.51 19.43 -5.78
N LYS A 169 -6.45 19.32 -6.60
CA LYS A 169 -5.33 20.29 -6.62
C LYS A 169 -4.73 20.49 -5.24
N GLY A 170 -4.62 19.39 -4.50
CA GLY A 170 -4.05 19.32 -3.16
C GLY A 170 -2.52 19.36 -3.17
N PRO A 171 -1.85 18.97 -2.07
CA PRO A 171 -0.41 18.88 -2.01
C PRO A 171 0.15 17.99 -3.13
N LYS A 172 1.20 18.46 -3.82
CA LYS A 172 1.82 17.70 -4.89
C LYS A 172 2.65 16.57 -4.33
N LEU A 173 2.48 15.37 -4.91
CA LEU A 173 3.32 14.23 -4.62
C LEU A 173 4.51 14.15 -5.57
N ALA A 174 5.71 13.92 -5.02
CA ALA A 174 6.92 13.64 -5.79
C ALA A 174 6.88 12.26 -6.45
N GLY A 175 6.14 11.32 -5.86
CA GLY A 175 5.96 9.97 -6.38
C GLY A 175 4.93 9.17 -5.62
N GLN A 176 4.61 8.00 -6.17
CA GLN A 176 3.82 6.95 -5.55
C GLN A 176 4.56 5.63 -5.62
N VAL A 177 4.64 4.91 -4.48
CA VAL A 177 5.27 3.61 -4.32
C VAL A 177 4.18 2.60 -4.00
N LEU A 178 3.89 1.74 -4.95
CA LEU A 178 2.77 0.82 -4.95
C LEU A 178 3.30 -0.61 -4.92
N ILE A 179 3.17 -1.30 -3.79
CA ILE A 179 3.68 -2.65 -3.59
C ILE A 179 2.50 -3.61 -3.68
N TYR A 180 2.45 -4.44 -4.73
CA TYR A 180 1.32 -5.30 -5.11
C TYR A 180 -0.04 -4.65 -4.80
N PRO A 181 -0.31 -3.47 -5.39
CA PRO A 181 -1.45 -2.65 -5.00
C PRO A 181 -2.79 -3.28 -5.39
N MET A 182 -3.77 -3.18 -4.48
CA MET A 182 -5.16 -3.59 -4.69
C MET A 182 -5.91 -2.49 -5.42
N LEU A 183 -6.05 -2.58 -6.77
CA LEU A 183 -6.48 -1.46 -7.63
C LEU A 183 -7.88 -1.63 -8.25
N ASP A 184 -8.27 -2.86 -8.59
CA ASP A 184 -9.54 -3.12 -9.29
C ASP A 184 -10.54 -3.88 -8.39
N TRP A 185 -11.61 -3.22 -8.01
CA TRP A 185 -12.65 -3.80 -7.15
C TRP A 185 -13.37 -5.01 -7.77
N ARG A 186 -13.21 -5.22 -9.08
CA ARG A 186 -13.80 -6.34 -9.80
C ARG A 186 -12.97 -7.62 -9.71
N THR A 187 -11.67 -7.50 -9.39
CA THR A 187 -10.73 -8.63 -9.32
C THR A 187 -11.21 -9.68 -8.32
N GLY A 188 -11.31 -10.93 -8.79
CA GLY A 188 -11.83 -12.07 -8.02
C GLY A 188 -13.36 -12.14 -7.93
N GLY A 189 -14.08 -11.15 -8.47
CA GLY A 189 -15.54 -11.09 -8.53
C GLY A 189 -16.12 -11.63 -9.84
N PRO A 190 -17.46 -11.54 -10.02
CA PRO A 190 -18.12 -11.98 -11.25
C PRO A 190 -17.73 -11.15 -12.46
N ASP A 191 -17.40 -9.88 -12.27
CA ASP A 191 -17.01 -8.93 -13.31
C ASP A 191 -15.48 -8.84 -13.48
N ASP A 192 -14.74 -9.81 -12.94
CA ASP A 192 -13.29 -9.90 -13.07
C ASP A 192 -12.88 -9.92 -14.55
N ARG A 193 -12.04 -8.97 -14.93
CA ARG A 193 -11.52 -8.80 -16.29
C ARG A 193 -10.38 -9.75 -16.58
N TYR A 194 -9.71 -10.25 -15.53
CA TYR A 194 -8.49 -11.03 -15.60
C TYR A 194 -8.79 -12.51 -15.37
N LYS A 195 -8.30 -13.35 -16.28
CA LYS A 195 -8.59 -14.79 -16.27
C LYS A 195 -7.36 -15.63 -15.94
N ASN A 196 -6.36 -15.03 -15.27
CA ASN A 196 -5.16 -15.73 -14.90
C ASN A 196 -5.47 -16.77 -13.81
N ARG A 197 -5.36 -18.04 -14.17
CA ARG A 197 -5.66 -19.17 -13.27
C ARG A 197 -4.54 -19.46 -12.27
N HIS A 198 -3.35 -18.86 -12.48
CA HIS A 198 -2.16 -19.11 -11.65
C HIS A 198 -1.97 -18.06 -10.56
N THR A 199 -2.79 -17.01 -10.52
CA THR A 199 -2.72 -15.95 -9.52
C THR A 199 -3.80 -16.08 -8.44
N GLY A 200 -3.51 -15.62 -7.22
CA GLY A 200 -4.48 -15.55 -6.14
C GLY A 200 -4.87 -16.90 -5.52
N GLU A 201 -4.01 -17.90 -5.60
CA GLU A 201 -4.19 -19.19 -4.89
C GLU A 201 -3.71 -19.14 -3.43
N PHE A 202 -2.80 -18.19 -3.09
CA PHE A 202 -2.07 -18.19 -1.82
C PHE A 202 -2.16 -16.85 -1.13
N ILE A 203 -2.13 -16.84 0.20
CA ILE A 203 -2.12 -15.68 1.11
C ILE A 203 -3.34 -14.77 0.90
N TRP A 204 -3.40 -14.03 -0.20
CA TRP A 204 -4.52 -13.17 -0.55
C TRP A 204 -5.31 -13.77 -1.72
N THR A 205 -6.46 -14.37 -1.39
CA THR A 205 -7.28 -15.10 -2.36
C THR A 205 -8.40 -14.22 -2.93
N ARG A 206 -9.05 -14.71 -3.98
CA ARG A 206 -10.23 -14.04 -4.58
C ARG A 206 -11.35 -13.80 -3.58
N GLU A 207 -11.56 -14.73 -2.66
CA GLU A 207 -12.59 -14.64 -1.61
C GLU A 207 -12.27 -13.50 -0.64
N LYS A 208 -11.02 -13.44 -0.14
CA LYS A 208 -10.56 -12.36 0.75
C LYS A 208 -10.62 -11.01 0.07
N ASN A 209 -10.24 -10.95 -1.20
CA ASN A 209 -10.29 -9.73 -2.00
C ASN A 209 -11.71 -9.18 -2.14
N ARG A 210 -12.67 -10.05 -2.45
CA ARG A 210 -14.09 -9.66 -2.52
C ARG A 210 -14.58 -9.10 -1.20
N TYR A 211 -14.26 -9.78 -0.08
CA TYR A 211 -14.64 -9.30 1.24
C TYR A 211 -14.11 -7.89 1.53
N GLY A 212 -12.83 -7.64 1.26
CA GLY A 212 -12.22 -6.32 1.46
C GLY A 212 -12.88 -5.23 0.62
N TRP A 213 -13.12 -5.50 -0.68
CA TRP A 213 -13.79 -4.54 -1.55
C TRP A 213 -15.26 -4.33 -1.20
N GLU A 214 -15.99 -5.37 -0.78
CA GLU A 214 -17.38 -5.26 -0.32
C GLU A 214 -17.48 -4.45 0.97
N ALA A 215 -16.57 -4.67 1.91
CA ALA A 215 -16.46 -3.90 3.14
C ALA A 215 -16.16 -2.41 2.87
N LEU A 216 -15.22 -2.12 1.95
CA LEU A 216 -14.93 -0.73 1.55
C LEU A 216 -16.12 -0.10 0.83
N ARG A 217 -16.79 -0.85 -0.03
CA ARG A 217 -17.91 -0.32 -0.81
C ARG A 217 -19.08 0.08 0.08
N GLY A 218 -19.45 -0.74 1.07
CA GLY A 218 -20.67 -0.53 1.84
C GLY A 218 -21.87 -0.28 0.91
N ASP A 219 -22.59 0.80 1.14
CA ASP A 219 -23.74 1.24 0.32
C ASP A 219 -23.35 2.09 -0.90
N TYR A 220 -22.05 2.31 -1.13
CA TYR A 220 -21.59 3.13 -2.25
C TYR A 220 -21.92 2.49 -3.59
N THR A 221 -22.54 3.28 -4.47
CA THR A 221 -22.80 2.89 -5.86
C THR A 221 -21.66 3.40 -6.75
N VAL A 222 -20.88 2.50 -7.34
CA VAL A 222 -19.68 2.80 -8.13
C VAL A 222 -20.08 3.36 -9.51
N ARG A 223 -20.59 4.60 -9.56
CA ARG A 223 -21.07 5.27 -10.78
C ARG A 223 -20.88 6.78 -10.83
N ASP A 224 -20.41 7.40 -9.76
CA ASP A 224 -20.16 8.84 -9.71
C ASP A 224 -18.72 9.20 -10.11
N ASP A 225 -18.40 10.48 -10.08
CA ASP A 225 -17.10 11.04 -10.42
C ASP A 225 -15.97 10.66 -9.45
N ARG A 226 -16.29 9.98 -8.34
CA ARG A 226 -15.34 9.47 -7.36
C ARG A 226 -15.00 7.98 -7.55
N ALA A 227 -15.57 7.33 -8.57
CA ALA A 227 -15.37 5.89 -8.77
C ALA A 227 -13.89 5.51 -8.86
N HIS A 228 -13.05 6.36 -9.43
CA HIS A 228 -11.60 6.15 -9.53
C HIS A 228 -10.84 6.44 -8.21
N TRP A 229 -11.44 7.12 -7.23
CA TRP A 229 -10.90 7.20 -5.88
C TRP A 229 -11.25 5.96 -5.06
N PHE A 230 -12.40 5.35 -5.34
CA PHE A 230 -12.79 4.07 -4.77
C PHE A 230 -11.91 2.94 -5.31
N SER A 231 -11.73 2.85 -6.63
CA SER A 231 -10.95 1.82 -7.32
C SER A 231 -10.09 2.47 -8.41
N PRO A 232 -8.77 2.65 -8.20
CA PRO A 232 -7.88 3.36 -9.13
C PRO A 232 -7.88 2.82 -10.55
N ALA A 233 -8.13 1.53 -10.73
CA ALA A 233 -8.26 0.91 -12.06
C ALA A 233 -9.42 1.48 -12.90
N LEU A 234 -10.38 2.18 -12.28
CA LEU A 234 -11.50 2.83 -12.98
C LEU A 234 -11.17 4.22 -13.52
N ALA A 235 -9.99 4.78 -13.21
CA ALA A 235 -9.61 6.08 -13.76
C ALA A 235 -9.52 6.01 -15.30
N ASP A 236 -10.26 6.84 -16.01
CA ASP A 236 -10.19 6.92 -17.47
C ASP A 236 -8.91 7.62 -17.95
N ASP A 237 -8.45 8.62 -17.20
CA ASP A 237 -7.24 9.39 -17.46
C ASP A 237 -6.31 9.40 -16.23
N LEU A 238 -5.06 9.00 -16.46
CA LEU A 238 -3.99 9.00 -15.46
C LEU A 238 -2.96 10.14 -15.70
N SER A 239 -3.22 11.04 -16.65
CA SER A 239 -2.34 12.17 -16.92
C SER A 239 -2.18 13.05 -15.68
N GLY A 240 -0.95 13.50 -15.42
CA GLY A 240 -0.64 14.41 -14.31
C GLY A 240 -0.62 13.77 -12.92
N VAL A 241 -0.82 12.47 -12.81
CA VAL A 241 -0.60 11.71 -11.57
C VAL A 241 0.91 11.63 -11.29
N ALA A 242 1.28 11.52 -10.03
CA ALA A 242 2.69 11.44 -9.62
C ALA A 242 3.43 10.24 -10.24
N PRO A 243 4.74 10.37 -10.55
CA PRO A 243 5.58 9.26 -11.00
C PRO A 243 5.44 8.03 -10.11
N ALA A 244 5.49 6.83 -10.71
CA ALA A 244 5.20 5.59 -10.00
C ALA A 244 6.38 4.62 -9.95
N TYR A 245 6.53 3.95 -8.80
CA TYR A 245 7.20 2.68 -8.65
C TYR A 245 6.13 1.64 -8.32
N ILE A 246 6.08 0.55 -9.06
CA ILE A 246 5.13 -0.55 -8.88
C ILE A 246 5.92 -1.84 -8.79
N SER A 247 5.60 -2.70 -7.81
CA SER A 247 6.15 -4.05 -7.72
C SER A 247 5.07 -5.06 -7.38
N THR A 248 5.17 -6.28 -7.96
CA THR A 248 4.19 -7.34 -7.75
C THR A 248 4.82 -8.72 -7.91
N GLY A 249 4.18 -9.74 -7.34
CA GLY A 249 4.58 -11.14 -7.52
C GLY A 249 3.94 -11.76 -8.76
N ALA A 250 4.66 -12.65 -9.45
CA ALA A 250 4.12 -13.33 -10.63
C ALA A 250 2.94 -14.28 -10.33
N LEU A 251 2.72 -14.61 -9.06
CA LEU A 251 1.61 -15.46 -8.60
C LEU A 251 0.62 -14.69 -7.70
N ASP A 252 0.83 -13.38 -7.54
CA ASP A 252 -0.05 -12.50 -6.78
C ASP A 252 -1.39 -12.34 -7.49
N LEU A 253 -2.47 -12.23 -6.73
CA LEU A 253 -3.81 -11.97 -7.27
C LEU A 253 -3.84 -10.68 -8.11
N PHE A 254 -3.07 -9.67 -7.70
CA PHE A 254 -3.08 -8.34 -8.29
C PHE A 254 -2.16 -8.17 -9.51
N LEU A 255 -1.42 -9.22 -9.91
CA LEU A 255 -0.49 -9.14 -11.04
C LEU A 255 -1.08 -8.46 -12.27
N ASP A 256 -2.24 -8.93 -12.74
CA ASP A 256 -2.80 -8.48 -14.01
C ASP A 256 -3.29 -7.03 -13.94
N GLU A 257 -3.88 -6.61 -12.81
CA GLU A 257 -4.33 -5.22 -12.62
C GLU A 257 -3.15 -4.27 -12.45
N ASP A 258 -2.07 -4.71 -11.80
CA ASP A 258 -0.83 -3.94 -11.63
C ASP A 258 -0.13 -3.70 -12.98
N LEU A 259 -0.07 -4.74 -13.82
CA LEU A 259 0.46 -4.64 -15.18
C LEU A 259 -0.38 -3.68 -16.05
N ASP A 260 -1.71 -3.78 -16.00
CA ASP A 260 -2.60 -2.89 -16.75
C ASP A 260 -2.48 -1.44 -16.28
N TYR A 261 -2.45 -1.22 -14.96
CA TYR A 261 -2.32 0.11 -14.39
C TYR A 261 -0.98 0.76 -14.75
N ALA A 262 0.14 0.01 -14.63
CA ALA A 262 1.46 0.48 -15.02
C ALA A 262 1.51 0.87 -16.52
N ARG A 263 0.98 0.02 -17.40
CA ARG A 263 0.88 0.30 -18.83
C ARG A 263 0.10 1.60 -19.10
N ARG A 264 -1.04 1.77 -18.44
CA ARG A 264 -1.90 2.97 -18.58
C ARG A 264 -1.25 4.24 -18.05
N LEU A 265 -0.47 4.16 -16.97
CA LEU A 265 0.36 5.27 -16.49
C LEU A 265 1.35 5.71 -17.58
N VAL A 266 2.07 4.74 -18.19
CA VAL A 266 3.01 5.02 -19.29
C VAL A 266 2.28 5.63 -20.50
N ASP A 267 1.13 5.09 -20.90
CA ASP A 267 0.31 5.60 -22.00
C ASP A 267 -0.14 7.05 -21.77
N CYS A 268 -0.33 7.45 -20.51
CA CYS A 268 -0.66 8.81 -20.09
C CYS A 268 0.57 9.72 -19.85
N GLY A 269 1.78 9.25 -20.18
CA GLY A 269 3.01 10.03 -20.05
C GLY A 269 3.56 10.14 -18.62
N VAL A 270 3.10 9.28 -17.70
CA VAL A 270 3.60 9.21 -16.32
C VAL A 270 4.86 8.34 -16.27
N GLN A 271 5.92 8.85 -15.65
CA GLN A 271 7.13 8.07 -15.44
C GLN A 271 6.84 6.89 -14.51
N THR A 272 7.03 5.66 -14.99
CA THR A 272 6.66 4.45 -14.27
C THR A 272 7.80 3.44 -14.29
N GLU A 273 8.13 2.91 -13.11
CA GLU A 273 9.02 1.76 -12.92
C GLU A 273 8.18 0.58 -12.45
N LEU A 274 8.33 -0.57 -13.09
CA LEU A 274 7.56 -1.79 -12.78
C LEU A 274 8.48 -2.97 -12.59
N HIS A 275 8.27 -3.73 -11.50
CA HIS A 275 8.94 -4.98 -11.19
C HIS A 275 7.95 -6.11 -11.01
N VAL A 276 8.22 -7.25 -11.66
CA VAL A 276 7.48 -8.50 -11.48
C VAL A 276 8.45 -9.57 -11.02
N TYR A 277 8.22 -10.11 -9.83
CA TYR A 277 9.12 -11.11 -9.23
C TYR A 277 8.64 -12.53 -9.54
N PRO A 278 9.47 -13.36 -10.22
CA PRO A 278 9.07 -14.71 -10.57
C PRO A 278 8.92 -15.59 -9.32
N GLY A 279 7.88 -16.42 -9.29
CA GLY A 279 7.60 -17.31 -8.16
C GLY A 279 7.10 -16.64 -6.88
N ALA A 280 7.01 -15.31 -6.86
CA ALA A 280 6.53 -14.55 -5.71
C ALA A 280 5.00 -14.60 -5.62
N ILE A 281 4.52 -14.85 -4.42
CA ILE A 281 3.11 -14.77 -4.03
C ILE A 281 2.87 -13.44 -3.30
N HIS A 282 1.61 -13.15 -2.91
CA HIS A 282 1.30 -11.96 -2.13
C HIS A 282 2.07 -11.91 -0.80
N ALA A 283 2.63 -10.74 -0.45
CA ALA A 283 3.41 -10.50 0.78
C ALA A 283 4.66 -11.42 0.93
N PHE A 284 5.29 -11.81 -0.15
CA PHE A 284 6.46 -12.70 -0.15
C PHE A 284 7.66 -12.15 0.65
N GLU A 285 7.76 -10.85 0.80
CA GLU A 285 8.82 -10.18 1.58
C GLU A 285 8.70 -10.39 3.09
N LEU A 286 7.61 -10.99 3.57
CA LEU A 286 7.51 -11.43 4.96
C LEU A 286 8.51 -12.55 5.33
N VAL A 287 9.19 -13.12 4.33
CA VAL A 287 10.36 -13.99 4.51
C VAL A 287 11.63 -13.23 4.09
N PRO A 288 12.17 -12.35 4.95
CA PRO A 288 13.18 -11.37 4.56
C PRO A 288 14.55 -11.98 4.20
N GLU A 289 14.85 -13.18 4.69
CA GLU A 289 16.16 -13.86 4.47
C GLU A 289 16.20 -14.67 3.16
N THR A 290 15.45 -14.24 2.14
CA THR A 290 15.44 -14.87 0.82
C THR A 290 16.03 -13.95 -0.22
N GLY A 291 16.72 -14.52 -1.22
CA GLY A 291 17.24 -13.73 -2.34
C GLY A 291 16.14 -12.98 -3.10
N LEU A 292 14.91 -13.52 -3.09
CA LEU A 292 13.74 -12.89 -3.67
C LEU A 292 13.35 -11.60 -2.92
N ALA A 293 13.26 -11.66 -1.59
CA ALA A 293 12.94 -10.51 -0.75
C ALA A 293 14.08 -9.47 -0.75
N GLU A 294 15.34 -9.91 -0.72
CA GLU A 294 16.51 -9.04 -0.83
C GLU A 294 16.52 -8.26 -2.15
N GLN A 295 16.23 -8.93 -3.28
CA GLN A 295 16.14 -8.27 -4.57
C GLN A 295 15.02 -7.22 -4.58
N ALA A 296 13.84 -7.55 -4.07
CA ALA A 296 12.72 -6.62 -3.97
C ALA A 296 13.06 -5.41 -3.09
N ALA A 297 13.73 -5.63 -1.96
CA ALA A 297 14.18 -4.55 -1.08
C ALA A 297 15.20 -3.62 -1.75
N MET A 298 16.15 -4.17 -2.55
CA MET A 298 17.11 -3.36 -3.31
C MET A 298 16.42 -2.51 -4.37
N ASP A 299 15.48 -3.09 -5.11
CA ASP A 299 14.74 -2.38 -6.16
C ASP A 299 13.85 -1.29 -5.55
N LEU A 300 13.15 -1.58 -4.46
CA LEU A 300 12.34 -0.63 -3.70
C LEU A 300 13.19 0.55 -3.21
N ARG A 301 14.33 0.26 -2.58
CA ARG A 301 15.28 1.28 -2.14
C ARG A 301 15.68 2.22 -3.26
N ARG A 302 16.06 1.68 -4.42
CA ARG A 302 16.46 2.47 -5.59
C ARG A 302 15.28 3.32 -6.09
N GLY A 303 14.09 2.73 -6.19
CA GLY A 303 12.87 3.39 -6.63
C GLY A 303 12.50 4.57 -5.73
N ILE A 304 12.49 4.37 -4.40
CA ILE A 304 12.24 5.45 -3.43
C ILE A 304 13.28 6.56 -3.54
N GLY A 305 14.57 6.21 -3.59
CA GLY A 305 15.65 7.20 -3.74
C GLY A 305 15.48 8.07 -4.97
N ARG A 306 15.07 7.49 -6.10
CA ARG A 306 14.79 8.22 -7.34
C ARG A 306 13.58 9.16 -7.21
N LEU A 307 12.52 8.74 -6.51
CA LEU A 307 11.32 9.54 -6.33
C LEU A 307 11.51 10.67 -5.30
N LEU A 308 12.32 10.44 -4.30
CA LEU A 308 12.66 11.47 -3.31
C LEU A 308 13.66 12.51 -3.84
N GLY A 309 14.43 12.22 -4.87
CA GLY A 309 15.39 13.13 -5.52
C GLY A 309 16.75 13.15 -4.85
#